data_1402559f99ee3856d2fd348c59965b8c
#
_entry.id   1402559f99ee3856d2fd348c59965b8c
#
_cell.length_a   1.000
_cell.length_b   1.000
_cell.length_c   1.000
_cell.angle_alpha   90.00
_cell.angle_beta   90.00
_cell.angle_gamma   90.00
#
_symmetry.space_group_name_H-M   'P 1'
#
loop_
_entity.id
_entity.type
_entity.pdbx_description
1 polymer ?
#
loop_
_entity_poly.entity_id
_entity_poly.type
_entity_poly.pdbx_seq_one_letter_code
_entity_poly.pdbx_strand_id
1 'polypeptide(L)'
;MAHTSATIQVAYLILALRAQGLETGPMNPDDAQLLHDYFFPGEDIKPILVINVGHAGANAYQERGPRVGYDEVFREPQVNA
;
A
#
# COMPACT_ATOMS: atom_id res chain seq x y z
N MET A 1 5.54 15.70 5.40
CA MET A 1 4.99 15.72 4.02
C MET A 1 5.60 14.66 3.12
N ALA A 2 6.90 14.38 3.24
CA ALA A 2 7.54 13.38 2.38
C ALA A 2 6.90 11.99 2.47
N HIS A 3 6.59 11.53 3.67
CA HIS A 3 5.94 10.23 3.87
C HIS A 3 4.56 10.18 3.20
N THR A 4 3.76 11.22 3.36
CA THR A 4 2.43 11.30 2.77
C THR A 4 2.50 11.32 1.24
N SER A 5 3.42 12.12 0.68
CA SER A 5 3.62 12.17 -0.77
C SER A 5 4.04 10.83 -1.33
N ALA A 6 4.97 10.15 -0.67
CA ALA A 6 5.43 8.82 -1.09
C ALA A 6 4.30 7.80 -1.04
N THR A 7 3.47 7.83 0.00
CA THR A 7 2.33 6.92 0.13
C THR A 7 1.31 7.13 -0.99
N ILE A 8 1.03 8.38 -1.35
CA ILE A 8 0.14 8.69 -2.47
C ILE A 8 0.72 8.16 -3.78
N GLN A 9 2.01 8.36 -4.02
CA GLN A 9 2.67 7.85 -5.22
C GLN A 9 2.61 6.33 -5.31
N VAL A 10 2.76 5.63 -4.19
CA VAL A 10 2.64 4.18 -4.14
C VAL A 10 1.25 3.72 -4.57
N ALA A 11 0.20 4.39 -4.13
CA ALA A 11 -1.17 4.06 -4.54
C ALA A 11 -1.34 4.18 -6.06
N TYR A 12 -0.83 5.24 -6.66
CA TYR A 12 -0.85 5.41 -8.12
C TYR A 12 -0.01 4.37 -8.84
N LEU A 13 1.13 4.00 -8.28
CA LEU A 13 1.97 2.94 -8.83
C LEU A 13 1.20 1.61 -8.90
N ILE A 14 0.50 1.25 -7.83
CA ILE A 14 -0.30 0.03 -7.79
C ILE A 14 -1.36 0.05 -8.90
N LEU A 15 -2.06 1.16 -9.08
CA LEU A 15 -3.04 1.30 -10.14
C LEU A 15 -2.41 1.18 -11.52
N ALA A 16 -1.25 1.81 -11.71
CA ALA A 16 -0.54 1.76 -12.99
C ALA A 16 -0.08 0.34 -13.32
N LEU A 17 0.42 -0.40 -12.35
CA LEU A 17 0.82 -1.79 -12.53
C LEU A 17 -0.37 -2.68 -12.90
N ARG A 18 -1.50 -2.48 -12.23
CA ARG A 18 -2.73 -3.19 -12.56
C ARG A 18 -3.22 -2.86 -13.97
N ALA A 19 -3.10 -1.62 -14.40
CA ALA A 19 -3.46 -1.18 -15.75
C ALA A 19 -2.61 -1.87 -16.82
N GLN A 20 -1.37 -2.27 -16.47
CA GLN A 20 -0.48 -3.02 -17.36
C GLN A 20 -0.74 -4.53 -17.33
N GLY A 21 -1.74 -4.99 -16.61
CA GLY A 21 -2.07 -6.40 -16.51
C GLY A 21 -1.26 -7.18 -15.48
N LEU A 22 -0.53 -6.48 -14.62
CA LEU A 22 0.25 -7.12 -13.56
C LEU A 22 -0.53 -7.19 -12.26
N GLU A 23 -0.30 -8.25 -11.51
CA GLU A 23 -0.84 -8.40 -10.17
C GLU A 23 0.11 -7.76 -9.15
N THR A 24 -0.45 -7.15 -8.12
CA THR A 24 0.33 -6.51 -7.06
C THR A 24 -0.06 -7.04 -5.70
N GLY A 25 0.93 -7.24 -4.84
CA GLY A 25 0.72 -7.64 -3.45
C GLY A 25 1.40 -6.65 -2.52
N PRO A 26 0.71 -5.56 -2.14
CA PRO A 26 1.28 -4.61 -1.20
C PRO A 26 1.24 -5.15 0.23
N MET A 27 2.30 -4.88 0.99
CA MET A 27 2.40 -5.27 2.39
C MET A 27 3.32 -4.33 3.13
N ASN A 28 3.08 -4.20 4.44
CA ASN A 28 3.97 -3.42 5.28
C ASN A 28 5.29 -4.16 5.46
N PRO A 29 6.42 -3.43 5.53
CA PRO A 29 7.67 -4.07 5.85
C PRO A 29 7.67 -4.52 7.31
N ASP A 30 7.91 -5.82 7.55
CA ASP A 30 7.95 -6.37 8.92
C ASP A 30 9.15 -5.84 9.68
N ASP A 31 10.29 -5.71 9.01
CA ASP A 31 11.51 -5.16 9.59
C ASP A 31 12.09 -4.14 8.62
N ALA A 32 11.68 -2.89 8.78
CA ALA A 32 12.13 -1.79 7.93
C ALA A 32 13.63 -1.54 8.04
N GLN A 33 14.21 -1.74 9.23
CA GLN A 33 15.65 -1.54 9.42
C GLN A 33 16.48 -2.59 8.67
N LEU A 34 16.02 -3.82 8.68
CA LEU A 34 16.68 -4.89 7.94
C LEU A 34 16.64 -4.63 6.44
N LEU A 35 15.50 -4.20 5.92
CA LEU A 35 15.35 -3.84 4.51
C LEU A 35 16.24 -2.67 4.15
N HIS A 36 16.30 -1.65 4.99
CA HIS A 36 17.18 -0.50 4.80
C HIS A 36 18.65 -0.95 4.71
N ASP A 37 19.08 -1.75 5.65
CA ASP A 37 20.47 -2.16 5.74
C ASP A 37 20.88 -3.06 4.58
N TYR A 38 19.95 -3.85 4.07
CA TYR A 38 20.20 -4.74 2.94
C TYR A 38 20.24 -3.99 1.60
N PHE A 39 19.26 -3.11 1.35
CA PHE A 39 19.11 -2.48 0.04
C PHE A 39 19.71 -1.07 -0.04
N PHE A 40 19.75 -0.35 1.07
CA PHE A 40 20.16 1.06 1.08
C PHE A 40 21.17 1.36 2.20
N PRO A 41 22.26 0.56 2.32
CA PRO A 41 23.20 0.79 3.42
C PRO A 41 23.84 2.17 3.33
N GLY A 42 23.87 2.89 4.45
CA GLY A 42 24.46 4.22 4.53
C GLY A 42 23.64 5.34 3.92
N GLU A 43 22.46 5.05 3.38
CA GLU A 43 21.59 6.07 2.79
C GLU A 43 20.44 6.44 3.73
N ASP A 44 19.99 7.69 3.63
CA ASP A 44 18.85 8.18 4.42
C ASP A 44 17.54 7.89 3.68
N ILE A 45 17.24 6.59 3.53
CA ILE A 45 16.04 6.10 2.85
C ILE A 45 15.28 5.18 3.79
N LYS A 46 14.00 5.46 3.98
CA LYS A 46 13.14 4.65 4.83
C LYS A 46 12.15 3.85 3.98
N PRO A 47 12.17 2.51 4.05
CA PRO A 47 11.16 1.69 3.38
C PRO A 47 9.79 1.92 4.02
N ILE A 48 8.77 2.14 3.20
CA ILE A 48 7.39 2.35 3.69
C ILE A 48 6.46 1.23 3.27
N LEU A 49 6.78 0.52 2.20
CA LEU A 49 5.92 -0.54 1.68
C LEU A 49 6.74 -1.50 0.83
N VAL A 50 6.37 -2.76 0.86
CA VAL A 50 6.88 -3.80 -0.04
C VAL A 50 5.76 -4.18 -0.99
N ILE A 51 6.03 -4.23 -2.28
CA ILE A 51 5.05 -4.63 -3.28
C ILE A 51 5.61 -5.80 -4.08
N ASN A 52 4.93 -6.94 -4.01
CA ASN A 52 5.21 -8.05 -4.93
C ASN A 52 4.49 -7.77 -6.24
N VAL A 53 5.19 -7.94 -7.35
CA VAL A 53 4.65 -7.69 -8.68
C VAL A 53 4.89 -8.91 -9.55
N GLY A 54 3.87 -9.34 -10.29
CA GLY A 54 4.00 -10.48 -11.19
C GLY A 54 2.67 -10.90 -11.76
N HIS A 55 2.62 -12.14 -12.23
CA HIS A 55 1.39 -12.74 -12.72
C HIS A 55 0.84 -13.72 -11.70
N ALA A 56 -0.49 -13.70 -11.53
CA ALA A 56 -1.16 -14.55 -10.54
C ALA A 56 -1.08 -16.01 -10.92
N GLY A 57 -0.74 -16.87 -9.95
CA GLY A 57 -0.88 -18.31 -10.09
C GLY A 57 -2.31 -18.77 -9.87
N ALA A 58 -2.55 -20.08 -9.99
CA ALA A 58 -3.89 -20.67 -9.93
C ALA A 58 -4.61 -20.40 -8.59
N ASN A 59 -3.87 -20.30 -7.50
CA ASN A 59 -4.43 -20.14 -6.15
C ASN A 59 -4.06 -18.79 -5.53
N ALA A 60 -3.83 -17.76 -6.36
CA ALA A 60 -3.36 -16.48 -5.88
C ALA A 60 -4.46 -15.63 -5.20
N TYR A 61 -5.72 -15.87 -5.55
CA TYR A 61 -6.83 -15.07 -5.08
C TYR A 61 -7.56 -15.73 -3.93
N GLN A 62 -7.89 -14.93 -2.94
CA GLN A 62 -8.77 -15.30 -1.85
C GLN A 62 -10.05 -14.50 -1.96
N GLU A 63 -11.08 -14.89 -1.21
CA GLU A 63 -12.30 -14.10 -1.13
C GLU A 63 -11.98 -12.70 -0.62
N ARG A 64 -12.71 -11.74 -1.14
CA ARG A 64 -12.57 -10.36 -0.70
C ARG A 64 -12.88 -10.27 0.80
N GLY A 65 -11.97 -9.66 1.55
CA GLY A 65 -12.21 -9.41 2.95
C GLY A 65 -13.39 -8.45 3.17
N PRO A 66 -13.95 -8.43 4.38
CA PRO A 66 -15.04 -7.52 4.69
C PRO A 66 -14.60 -6.07 4.62
N ARG A 67 -15.53 -5.21 4.31
CA ARG A 67 -15.32 -3.75 4.33
C ARG A 67 -16.31 -3.14 5.30
N VAL A 68 -15.89 -2.07 5.97
CA VAL A 68 -16.81 -1.31 6.82
C VAL A 68 -17.88 -0.66 5.94
N GLY A 69 -19.10 -0.60 6.48
CA GLY A 69 -20.21 0.02 5.78
C GLY A 69 -20.07 1.53 5.72
N TYR A 70 -20.76 2.14 4.76
CA TYR A 70 -20.74 3.58 4.58
C TYR A 70 -21.08 4.32 5.87
N ASP A 71 -22.12 3.86 6.59
CA ASP A 71 -22.59 4.50 7.82
C ASP A 71 -21.57 4.40 8.97
N GLU A 72 -20.65 3.43 8.89
CA GLU A 72 -19.63 3.25 9.92
C GLU A 72 -18.47 4.21 9.75
N VAL A 73 -18.15 4.60 8.50
CA VAL A 73 -16.97 5.39 8.20
C VAL A 73 -17.28 6.84 7.82
N PHE A 74 -18.47 7.11 7.32
CA PHE A 74 -18.85 8.45 6.89
C PHE A 74 -19.63 9.16 7.98
N ARG A 75 -19.22 10.38 8.29
CA ARG A 75 -19.92 11.27 9.22
C ARG A 75 -19.85 12.68 8.70
N GLU A 76 -20.98 13.34 8.75
CA GLU A 76 -20.99 14.78 8.52
C GLU A 76 -20.67 15.50 9.83
N PRO A 77 -19.80 16.53 9.78
CA PRO A 77 -19.56 17.32 10.99
C PRO A 77 -20.84 17.99 11.46
N GLN A 78 -21.12 17.91 12.76
CA GLN A 78 -22.24 18.64 13.33
C GLN A 78 -21.81 20.09 13.54
N VAL A 79 -22.52 20.99 12.88
CA VAL A 79 -22.27 22.43 13.00
C VAL A 79 -23.34 23.01 13.90
N ASN A 80 -22.92 23.54 15.03
CA ASN A 80 -23.81 24.28 15.92
C ASN A 80 -24.03 25.66 15.33
N ALA A 81 -25.24 25.93 14.90
CA ALA A 81 -25.61 27.22 14.33
C ALA A 81 -25.78 28.28 15.43
#